data_2dbdb3e4514790fab1a4e7851291ff8b
#
_entry.id   2dbdb3e4514790fab1a4e7851291ff8b
#
_cell.length_a   1.000
_cell.length_b   1.000
_cell.length_c   1.000
_cell.angle_alpha   90.00
_cell.angle_beta   90.00
_cell.angle_gamma   90.00
#
_symmetry.space_group_name_H-M   'P 1'
#
loop_
_entity.id
_entity.type
_entity.pdbx_description
1 polymer ?
#
loop_
_entity_poly.entity_id
_entity_poly.type
_entity_poly.pdbx_seq_one_letter_code
_entity_poly.pdbx_strand_id
1 'polypeptide(L)'
;MDGNRRYAKKNSVECTVGHYKGFDKLSECLKWCLDLGIPQVTVYAFSIENFKRSKKEVDALTELAKEKFQRLLDEIDQINEWGVRLNVAGRLCLFPHDLQVLISKVMLATKHNNKLQLNIAYAYTGRDEISRAASHIVDGLKQKEISPDDVNEHLMSQALDLGEPDLLVRTSGEVRLSDFMLWQISNTVLYFTNVLWPEFSIWNLLAAIIHFQRHSPPIIEEKENSPVIEKFLKKLEDTKWQQLEKIVAC
;
A
#
# COMPACT_ATOMS: atom_id res chain seq x y z
N MET A 1 -6.59 -7.07 3.66
CA MET A 1 -6.34 -8.54 3.63
C MET A 1 -6.51 -9.09 5.05
N ASP A 2 -7.73 -9.28 5.48
CA ASP A 2 -8.06 -9.69 6.87
C ASP A 2 -8.55 -11.14 6.91
N GLY A 3 -8.41 -11.83 8.07
CA GLY A 3 -8.93 -13.17 8.28
C GLY A 3 -7.92 -14.32 8.22
N ASN A 4 -6.63 -14.08 7.99
CA ASN A 4 -5.61 -15.15 7.92
C ASN A 4 -5.59 -16.02 9.18
N ARG A 5 -5.66 -15.43 10.39
CA ARG A 5 -5.72 -16.14 11.67
C ARG A 5 -7.04 -16.91 11.84
N ARG A 6 -8.17 -16.33 11.41
CA ARG A 6 -9.49 -17.00 11.45
C ARG A 6 -9.54 -18.18 10.49
N TYR A 7 -8.92 -18.04 9.32
CA TYR A 7 -8.74 -19.13 8.37
C TYR A 7 -7.92 -20.28 8.98
N ALA A 8 -6.79 -19.97 9.59
CA ALA A 8 -5.96 -20.97 10.25
C ALA A 8 -6.73 -21.72 11.34
N LYS A 9 -7.47 -20.99 12.21
CA LYS A 9 -8.32 -21.59 13.24
C LYS A 9 -9.43 -22.46 12.64
N LYS A 10 -10.12 -21.99 11.60
CA LYS A 10 -11.21 -22.74 10.90
C LYS A 10 -10.71 -24.06 10.33
N ASN A 11 -9.47 -24.09 9.80
CA ASN A 11 -8.88 -25.26 9.17
C ASN A 11 -7.96 -26.07 10.09
N SER A 12 -7.91 -25.73 11.40
CA SER A 12 -7.07 -26.42 12.40
C SER A 12 -5.58 -26.49 12.00
N VAL A 13 -5.06 -25.42 11.41
CA VAL A 13 -3.64 -25.27 11.03
C VAL A 13 -2.97 -24.16 11.82
N GLU A 14 -1.63 -24.11 11.79
CA GLU A 14 -0.88 -23.05 12.43
C GLU A 14 -1.18 -21.66 11.85
N CYS A 15 -1.07 -20.62 12.65
CA CYS A 15 -1.32 -19.22 12.24
C CYS A 15 -0.42 -18.80 11.05
N THR A 16 0.83 -19.25 11.03
CA THR A 16 1.79 -19.06 9.95
C THR A 16 1.28 -19.56 8.60
N VAL A 17 0.68 -20.76 8.57
CA VAL A 17 0.08 -21.34 7.36
C VAL A 17 -1.03 -20.42 6.81
N GLY A 18 -1.84 -19.83 7.69
CA GLY A 18 -2.86 -18.86 7.28
C GLY A 18 -2.25 -17.62 6.60
N HIS A 19 -1.12 -17.12 7.11
CA HIS A 19 -0.42 -15.99 6.50
C HIS A 19 0.22 -16.34 5.15
N TYR A 20 0.82 -17.53 5.00
CA TYR A 20 1.31 -18.01 3.71
C TYR A 20 0.18 -18.12 2.66
N LYS A 21 -0.95 -18.72 3.04
CA LYS A 21 -2.14 -18.80 2.16
C LYS A 21 -2.68 -17.43 1.78
N GLY A 22 -2.64 -16.46 2.70
CA GLY A 22 -3.02 -15.07 2.41
C GLY A 22 -2.07 -14.40 1.40
N PHE A 23 -0.79 -14.72 1.43
CA PHE A 23 0.17 -14.21 0.45
C PHE A 23 -0.03 -14.87 -0.93
N ASP A 24 -0.20 -16.19 -0.99
CA ASP A 24 -0.51 -16.89 -2.24
C ASP A 24 -1.76 -16.29 -2.90
N LYS A 25 -2.79 -16.00 -2.08
CA LYS A 25 -4.01 -15.35 -2.55
C LYS A 25 -3.77 -13.94 -3.10
N LEU A 26 -2.83 -13.17 -2.53
CA LEU A 26 -2.45 -11.88 -3.08
C LEU A 26 -1.89 -12.03 -4.49
N SER A 27 -1.00 -13.00 -4.71
CA SER A 27 -0.42 -13.26 -6.02
C SER A 27 -1.47 -13.63 -7.06
N GLU A 28 -2.47 -14.46 -6.68
CA GLU A 28 -3.62 -14.76 -7.55
C GLU A 28 -4.45 -13.51 -7.86
N CYS A 29 -4.75 -12.71 -6.84
CA CYS A 29 -5.55 -11.50 -6.99
C CYS A 29 -4.87 -10.46 -7.90
N LEU A 30 -3.55 -10.32 -7.81
CA LEU A 30 -2.78 -9.43 -8.69
C LEU A 30 -2.84 -9.87 -10.15
N LYS A 31 -2.81 -11.18 -10.44
CA LYS A 31 -3.01 -11.70 -11.80
C LYS A 31 -4.39 -11.32 -12.33
N TRP A 32 -5.45 -11.50 -11.53
CA TRP A 32 -6.79 -11.07 -11.94
C TRP A 32 -6.86 -9.57 -12.20
N CYS A 33 -6.19 -8.75 -11.37
CA CYS A 33 -6.15 -7.31 -11.56
C CYS A 33 -5.43 -6.93 -12.86
N LEU A 34 -4.31 -7.58 -13.19
CA LEU A 34 -3.60 -7.41 -14.46
C LEU A 34 -4.48 -7.79 -15.66
N ASP A 35 -5.14 -8.95 -15.61
CA ASP A 35 -6.03 -9.46 -16.67
C ASP A 35 -7.25 -8.53 -16.88
N LEU A 36 -7.74 -7.89 -15.82
CA LEU A 36 -8.86 -6.95 -15.85
C LEU A 36 -8.43 -5.52 -16.21
N GLY A 37 -7.14 -5.25 -16.39
CA GLY A 37 -6.63 -3.91 -16.71
C GLY A 37 -6.71 -2.92 -15.55
N ILE A 38 -6.72 -3.39 -14.29
CA ILE A 38 -6.71 -2.52 -13.10
C ILE A 38 -5.29 -1.96 -12.93
N PRO A 39 -5.08 -0.63 -13.04
CA PRO A 39 -3.73 -0.07 -13.10
C PRO A 39 -3.07 0.05 -11.73
N GLN A 40 -3.86 0.07 -10.65
CA GLN A 40 -3.32 0.27 -9.30
C GLN A 40 -4.03 -0.60 -8.28
N VAL A 41 -3.25 -1.25 -7.43
CA VAL A 41 -3.73 -2.08 -6.31
C VAL A 41 -3.00 -1.68 -5.04
N THR A 42 -3.75 -1.33 -3.99
CA THR A 42 -3.19 -1.03 -2.67
C THR A 42 -3.61 -2.11 -1.68
N VAL A 43 -2.64 -2.69 -0.97
CA VAL A 43 -2.90 -3.74 0.03
C VAL A 43 -2.44 -3.35 1.42
N TYR A 44 -3.25 -3.64 2.44
CA TYR A 44 -2.89 -3.42 3.85
C TYR A 44 -2.22 -4.68 4.39
N ALA A 45 -0.90 -4.70 4.39
CA ALA A 45 -0.12 -5.87 4.79
C ALA A 45 0.21 -5.88 6.29
N PHE A 46 0.62 -4.73 6.88
CA PHE A 46 1.01 -4.64 8.28
C PHE A 46 0.73 -3.23 8.84
N SER A 47 -0.08 -3.17 9.91
CA SER A 47 -0.35 -1.91 10.63
C SER A 47 0.74 -1.62 11.67
N ILE A 48 1.02 -0.34 11.96
CA ILE A 48 1.83 0.07 13.11
C ILE A 48 1.30 -0.55 14.41
N GLU A 49 -0.03 -0.68 14.55
CA GLU A 49 -0.67 -1.31 15.69
C GLU A 49 -0.32 -2.81 15.84
N ASN A 50 0.15 -3.47 14.77
CA ASN A 50 0.54 -4.87 14.83
C ASN A 50 1.84 -5.10 15.61
N PHE A 51 2.68 -4.09 15.80
CA PHE A 51 3.85 -4.18 16.68
C PHE A 51 3.47 -4.39 18.16
N LYS A 52 2.22 -4.12 18.56
CA LYS A 52 1.70 -4.43 19.90
C LYS A 52 1.39 -5.91 20.14
N ARG A 53 1.48 -6.75 19.09
CA ARG A 53 1.33 -8.22 19.22
C ARG A 53 2.49 -8.84 19.97
N SER A 54 2.41 -10.14 20.28
CA SER A 54 3.53 -10.84 20.91
C SER A 54 4.79 -10.74 20.04
N LYS A 55 5.96 -10.62 20.69
CA LYS A 55 7.24 -10.57 19.99
C LYS A 55 7.39 -11.74 19.01
N LYS A 56 7.02 -12.96 19.42
CA LYS A 56 7.08 -14.16 18.58
C LYS A 56 6.25 -14.01 17.29
N GLU A 57 5.07 -13.39 17.37
CA GLU A 57 4.22 -13.16 16.18
C GLU A 57 4.83 -12.09 15.27
N VAL A 58 5.34 -10.99 15.83
CA VAL A 58 5.99 -9.92 15.06
C VAL A 58 7.25 -10.43 14.38
N ASP A 59 8.10 -11.17 15.09
CA ASP A 59 9.33 -11.75 14.53
C ASP A 59 8.98 -12.73 13.38
N ALA A 60 8.00 -13.60 13.55
CA ALA A 60 7.55 -14.53 12.51
C ALA A 60 7.02 -13.80 11.26
N LEU A 61 6.25 -12.72 11.44
CA LEU A 61 5.77 -11.90 10.31
C LEU A 61 6.89 -11.14 9.63
N THR A 62 7.90 -10.70 10.35
CA THR A 62 9.09 -10.04 9.80
C THR A 62 9.92 -11.02 8.97
N GLU A 63 10.16 -12.24 9.46
CA GLU A 63 10.87 -13.27 8.71
C GLU A 63 10.08 -13.70 7.45
N LEU A 64 8.76 -13.85 7.56
CA LEU A 64 7.92 -14.10 6.39
C LEU A 64 8.06 -12.97 5.35
N ALA A 65 8.09 -11.71 5.79
CA ALA A 65 8.28 -10.59 4.88
C ALA A 65 9.64 -10.63 4.19
N LYS A 66 10.72 -10.92 4.91
CA LYS A 66 12.06 -11.08 4.32
C LYS A 66 12.07 -12.15 3.23
N GLU A 67 11.50 -13.33 3.54
CA GLU A 67 11.36 -14.42 2.56
C GLU A 67 10.62 -13.94 1.30
N LYS A 68 9.50 -13.23 1.47
CA LYS A 68 8.68 -12.79 0.34
C LYS A 68 9.34 -11.69 -0.48
N PHE A 69 9.97 -10.70 0.16
CA PHE A 69 10.73 -9.67 -0.56
C PHE A 69 11.98 -10.22 -1.23
N GLN A 70 12.66 -11.20 -0.63
CA GLN A 70 13.76 -11.90 -1.28
C GLN A 70 13.27 -12.62 -2.55
N ARG A 71 12.17 -13.35 -2.46
CA ARG A 71 11.56 -14.02 -3.61
C ARG A 71 11.18 -13.02 -4.73
N LEU A 72 10.66 -11.84 -4.40
CA LEU A 72 10.39 -10.81 -5.39
C LEU A 72 11.67 -10.33 -6.09
N LEU A 73 12.80 -10.26 -5.39
CA LEU A 73 14.09 -9.96 -5.99
C LEU A 73 14.60 -11.10 -6.89
N ASP A 74 14.41 -12.34 -6.50
CA ASP A 74 14.81 -13.50 -7.28
C ASP A 74 13.99 -13.62 -8.58
N GLU A 75 12.73 -13.15 -8.56
CA GLU A 75 11.79 -13.13 -9.71
C GLU A 75 11.72 -11.74 -10.40
N ILE A 76 12.70 -10.86 -10.18
CA ILE A 76 12.62 -9.44 -10.59
C ILE A 76 12.49 -9.25 -12.10
N ASP A 77 13.14 -10.07 -12.89
CA ASP A 77 13.07 -10.01 -14.36
C ASP A 77 11.64 -10.27 -14.84
N GLN A 78 10.97 -11.26 -14.27
CA GLN A 78 9.57 -11.57 -14.59
C GLN A 78 8.63 -10.44 -14.16
N ILE A 79 8.87 -9.81 -13.00
CA ILE A 79 8.10 -8.66 -12.52
C ILE A 79 8.25 -7.48 -13.49
N ASN A 80 9.45 -7.26 -14.00
CA ASN A 80 9.73 -6.20 -14.98
C ASN A 80 9.09 -6.50 -16.34
N GLU A 81 9.07 -7.74 -16.81
CA GLU A 81 8.33 -8.14 -18.03
C GLU A 81 6.82 -7.88 -17.89
N TRP A 82 6.25 -8.15 -16.73
CA TRP A 82 4.86 -7.83 -16.43
C TRP A 82 4.60 -6.34 -16.27
N GLY A 83 5.65 -5.52 -16.13
CA GLY A 83 5.58 -4.08 -15.95
C GLY A 83 4.96 -3.68 -14.60
N VAL A 84 5.16 -4.49 -13.55
CA VAL A 84 4.63 -4.22 -12.21
C VAL A 84 5.61 -3.34 -11.42
N ARG A 85 5.16 -2.14 -11.02
CA ARG A 85 5.89 -1.24 -10.10
C ARG A 85 5.50 -1.56 -8.67
N LEU A 86 6.48 -1.81 -7.81
CA LEU A 86 6.28 -2.03 -6.38
C LEU A 86 6.55 -0.74 -5.61
N ASN A 87 5.61 -0.35 -4.76
CA ASN A 87 5.74 0.78 -3.84
C ASN A 87 5.35 0.33 -2.44
N VAL A 88 6.22 0.58 -1.45
CA VAL A 88 5.93 0.28 -0.05
C VAL A 88 5.76 1.58 0.72
N ALA A 89 4.58 1.77 1.30
CA ALA A 89 4.21 2.95 2.06
C ALA A 89 4.15 2.65 3.56
N GLY A 90 4.68 3.54 4.39
CA GLY A 90 4.68 3.45 5.85
C GLY A 90 6.06 3.66 6.47
N ARG A 91 6.18 3.38 7.76
CA ARG A 91 7.41 3.59 8.54
C ARG A 91 8.37 2.42 8.44
N LEU A 92 9.11 2.30 7.34
CA LEU A 92 10.08 1.21 7.14
C LEU A 92 11.19 1.19 8.20
N CYS A 93 11.54 2.32 8.79
CA CYS A 93 12.52 2.43 9.87
C CYS A 93 12.15 1.66 11.15
N LEU A 94 10.89 1.20 11.29
CA LEU A 94 10.46 0.35 12.40
C LEU A 94 10.87 -1.13 12.23
N PHE A 95 11.32 -1.52 11.05
CA PHE A 95 11.77 -2.88 10.76
C PHE A 95 13.30 -3.02 10.86
N PRO A 96 13.81 -4.25 11.02
CA PRO A 96 15.23 -4.52 10.94
C PRO A 96 15.85 -4.05 9.63
N HIS A 97 17.11 -3.63 9.66
CA HIS A 97 17.79 -3.02 8.51
C HIS A 97 17.83 -3.94 7.27
N ASP A 98 18.07 -5.23 7.47
CA ASP A 98 18.08 -6.23 6.40
C ASP A 98 16.74 -6.28 5.61
N LEU A 99 15.59 -6.18 6.30
CA LEU A 99 14.30 -6.08 5.63
C LEU A 99 14.13 -4.73 4.91
N GLN A 100 14.60 -3.62 5.50
CA GLN A 100 14.58 -2.32 4.84
C GLN A 100 15.39 -2.35 3.52
N VAL A 101 16.55 -3.01 3.51
CA VAL A 101 17.39 -3.18 2.31
C VAL A 101 16.67 -3.99 1.23
N LEU A 102 16.03 -5.11 1.59
CA LEU A 102 15.27 -5.94 0.65
C LEU A 102 14.12 -5.15 0.01
N ILE A 103 13.33 -4.45 0.81
CA ILE A 103 12.22 -3.60 0.34
C ILE A 103 12.76 -2.52 -0.60
N SER A 104 13.82 -1.80 -0.22
CA SER A 104 14.41 -0.73 -1.02
C SER A 104 14.92 -1.24 -2.36
N LYS A 105 15.58 -2.39 -2.40
CA LYS A 105 16.05 -3.03 -3.64
C LYS A 105 14.90 -3.34 -4.59
N VAL A 106 13.81 -3.94 -4.09
CA VAL A 106 12.63 -4.26 -4.92
C VAL A 106 11.99 -2.99 -5.48
N MET A 107 11.82 -1.95 -4.64
CA MET A 107 11.25 -0.68 -5.09
C MET A 107 12.12 -0.01 -6.17
N LEU A 108 13.44 0.04 -5.98
CA LEU A 108 14.38 0.62 -6.94
C LEU A 108 14.41 -0.16 -8.26
N ALA A 109 14.43 -1.50 -8.20
CA ALA A 109 14.46 -2.36 -9.37
C ALA A 109 13.20 -2.30 -10.24
N THR A 110 12.05 -1.91 -9.67
CA THR A 110 10.76 -1.81 -10.37
C THR A 110 10.30 -0.37 -10.62
N LYS A 111 11.14 0.63 -10.30
CA LYS A 111 10.80 2.07 -10.32
C LYS A 111 10.22 2.53 -11.65
N HIS A 112 10.70 1.98 -12.77
CA HIS A 112 10.34 2.41 -14.13
C HIS A 112 9.16 1.64 -14.74
N ASN A 113 8.62 0.66 -14.04
CA ASN A 113 7.47 -0.11 -14.50
C ASN A 113 6.18 0.73 -14.39
N ASN A 114 5.25 0.53 -15.34
CA ASN A 114 4.07 1.40 -15.47
C ASN A 114 2.77 0.70 -15.88
N LYS A 115 2.73 -0.65 -15.98
CA LYS A 115 1.49 -1.36 -16.34
C LYS A 115 0.57 -1.56 -15.14
N LEU A 116 1.12 -1.90 -13.98
CA LEU A 116 0.39 -2.02 -12.71
C LEU A 116 1.26 -1.49 -11.58
N GLN A 117 0.69 -0.66 -10.72
CA GLN A 117 1.33 -0.25 -9.48
C GLN A 117 0.75 -1.04 -8.30
N LEU A 118 1.60 -1.83 -7.62
CA LEU A 118 1.27 -2.48 -6.37
C LEU A 118 1.80 -1.65 -5.21
N ASN A 119 0.89 -1.05 -4.45
CA ASN A 119 1.21 -0.38 -3.20
C ASN A 119 1.01 -1.34 -2.02
N ILE A 120 2.02 -1.47 -1.20
CA ILE A 120 2.00 -2.29 0.02
C ILE A 120 2.07 -1.36 1.23
N ALA A 121 0.95 -1.17 1.91
CA ALA A 121 0.91 -0.44 3.19
C ALA A 121 1.52 -1.33 4.29
N TYR A 122 2.76 -1.01 4.70
CA TYR A 122 3.58 -1.83 5.59
C TYR A 122 4.19 -0.97 6.71
N ALA A 123 3.96 -1.34 7.97
CA ALA A 123 4.09 -0.46 9.14
C ALA A 123 3.35 0.87 8.91
N TYR A 124 2.10 0.77 8.50
CA TYR A 124 1.29 1.88 8.03
C TYR A 124 0.08 2.11 8.95
N THR A 125 -0.30 3.36 9.15
CA THR A 125 -1.62 3.82 9.57
C THR A 125 -1.95 5.14 8.87
N GLY A 126 -3.22 5.40 8.56
CA GLY A 126 -3.64 6.62 7.87
C GLY A 126 -3.31 7.89 8.67
N ARG A 127 -3.49 7.86 10.00
CA ARG A 127 -3.14 9.01 10.85
C ARG A 127 -1.64 9.29 10.88
N ASP A 128 -0.80 8.27 10.83
CA ASP A 128 0.66 8.44 10.73
C ASP A 128 1.05 9.05 9.37
N GLU A 129 0.44 8.56 8.29
CA GLU A 129 0.67 9.11 6.95
C GLU A 129 0.26 10.58 6.86
N ILE A 130 -0.94 10.94 7.34
CA ILE A 130 -1.42 12.33 7.42
C ILE A 130 -0.43 13.20 8.19
N SER A 131 0.05 12.74 9.35
CA SER A 131 1.00 13.49 10.19
C SER A 131 2.34 13.70 9.46
N ARG A 132 2.84 12.70 8.71
CA ARG A 132 4.07 12.83 7.92
C ARG A 132 3.90 13.78 6.75
N ALA A 133 2.81 13.67 6.01
CA ALA A 133 2.50 14.57 4.90
C ALA A 133 2.39 16.03 5.39
N ALA A 134 1.69 16.27 6.49
CA ALA A 134 1.63 17.59 7.12
C ALA A 134 3.02 18.11 7.52
N SER A 135 3.89 17.25 8.05
CA SER A 135 5.27 17.64 8.39
C SER A 135 6.08 18.03 7.15
N HIS A 136 5.94 17.31 6.03
CA HIS A 136 6.59 17.65 4.76
C HIS A 136 6.13 19.03 4.26
N ILE A 137 4.82 19.33 4.32
CA ILE A 137 4.28 20.63 3.93
C ILE A 137 4.84 21.75 4.84
N VAL A 138 4.87 21.54 6.15
CA VAL A 138 5.46 22.51 7.11
C VAL A 138 6.94 22.74 6.80
N ASP A 139 7.69 21.72 6.47
CA ASP A 139 9.11 21.86 6.12
C ASP A 139 9.29 22.60 4.78
N GLY A 140 8.40 22.38 3.80
CA GLY A 140 8.36 23.13 2.55
C GLY A 140 8.09 24.63 2.79
N LEU A 141 7.16 24.97 3.69
CA LEU A 141 6.89 26.35 4.10
C LEU A 141 8.11 26.99 4.77
N LYS A 142 8.78 26.30 5.72
CA LYS A 142 9.98 26.80 6.39
C LYS A 142 11.13 27.05 5.40
N GLN A 143 11.27 26.20 4.39
CA GLN A 143 12.29 26.31 3.34
C GLN A 143 11.91 27.30 2.23
N LYS A 144 10.72 27.90 2.32
CA LYS A 144 10.16 28.84 1.31
C LYS A 144 10.03 28.21 -0.09
N GLU A 145 9.76 26.93 -0.15
CA GLU A 145 9.51 26.18 -1.37
C GLU A 145 8.06 26.32 -1.84
N ILE A 146 7.17 26.48 -0.89
CA ILE A 146 5.75 26.77 -1.07
C ILE A 146 5.35 27.92 -0.14
N SER A 147 4.24 28.60 -0.45
CA SER A 147 3.66 29.66 0.37
C SER A 147 2.44 29.15 1.17
N PRO A 148 1.98 29.89 2.20
CA PRO A 148 0.75 29.54 2.89
C PRO A 148 -0.49 29.47 1.98
N ASP A 149 -0.53 30.24 0.91
CA ASP A 149 -1.62 30.26 -0.07
C ASP A 149 -1.67 28.98 -0.94
N ASP A 150 -0.55 28.26 -1.05
CA ASP A 150 -0.47 26.97 -1.75
C ASP A 150 -1.03 25.80 -0.92
N VAL A 151 -1.21 25.99 0.41
CA VAL A 151 -1.64 24.93 1.31
C VAL A 151 -3.16 24.75 1.24
N ASN A 152 -3.59 23.64 0.67
CA ASN A 152 -4.99 23.26 0.49
C ASN A 152 -5.15 21.74 0.56
N GLU A 153 -6.40 21.25 0.45
CA GLU A 153 -6.71 19.81 0.48
C GLU A 153 -6.04 19.06 -0.66
N HIS A 154 -5.92 19.66 -1.84
CA HIS A 154 -5.31 19.03 -3.00
C HIS A 154 -3.80 18.78 -2.79
N LEU A 155 -3.06 19.80 -2.31
CA LEU A 155 -1.65 19.61 -1.94
C LEU A 155 -1.49 18.55 -0.85
N MET A 156 -2.38 18.52 0.14
CA MET A 156 -2.35 17.49 1.18
C MET A 156 -2.55 16.10 0.61
N SER A 157 -3.54 15.90 -0.28
CA SER A 157 -3.77 14.61 -0.96
C SER A 157 -2.55 14.15 -1.74
N GLN A 158 -1.87 15.04 -2.43
CA GLN A 158 -0.69 14.71 -3.24
C GLN A 158 0.61 14.51 -2.43
N ALA A 159 0.68 15.06 -1.22
CA ALA A 159 1.79 14.84 -0.30
C ALA A 159 1.71 13.50 0.47
N LEU A 160 0.60 12.76 0.34
CA LEU A 160 0.46 11.43 0.90
C LEU A 160 1.24 10.38 0.08
N ASP A 161 1.65 9.28 0.72
CA ASP A 161 2.36 8.17 0.07
C ASP A 161 1.46 7.36 -0.87
N LEU A 162 0.15 7.33 -0.57
CA LEU A 162 -0.87 6.55 -1.28
C LEU A 162 -1.89 7.49 -1.92
N GLY A 163 -2.23 7.23 -3.19
CA GLY A 163 -3.28 7.96 -3.90
C GLY A 163 -4.69 7.53 -3.49
N GLU A 164 -5.70 8.28 -3.96
CA GLU A 164 -7.11 8.03 -3.69
C GLU A 164 -7.59 6.78 -4.46
N PRO A 165 -8.19 5.78 -3.78
CA PRO A 165 -8.72 4.59 -4.45
C PRO A 165 -10.19 4.79 -4.84
N ASP A 166 -10.58 4.22 -5.98
CA ASP A 166 -11.98 4.19 -6.43
C ASP A 166 -12.83 3.19 -5.63
N LEU A 167 -12.24 2.05 -5.28
CA LEU A 167 -12.90 0.94 -4.60
C LEU A 167 -12.06 0.43 -3.44
N LEU A 168 -12.64 0.34 -2.25
CA LEU A 168 -12.05 -0.33 -1.10
C LEU A 168 -12.82 -1.62 -0.82
N VAL A 169 -12.10 -2.75 -0.85
CA VAL A 169 -12.65 -4.07 -0.50
C VAL A 169 -12.11 -4.51 0.84
N ARG A 170 -12.98 -4.73 1.82
CA ARG A 170 -12.60 -5.33 3.10
C ARG A 170 -13.25 -6.69 3.30
N THR A 171 -12.41 -7.70 3.50
CA THR A 171 -12.79 -9.10 3.70
C THR A 171 -13.07 -9.41 5.16
N SER A 172 -13.64 -10.59 5.43
CA SER A 172 -13.74 -11.22 6.74
C SER A 172 -14.80 -10.65 7.67
N GLY A 173 -15.83 -9.96 7.15
CA GLY A 173 -16.96 -9.47 7.92
C GLY A 173 -16.65 -8.31 8.86
N GLU A 174 -15.49 -7.66 8.70
CA GLU A 174 -15.12 -6.51 9.51
C GLU A 174 -15.60 -5.22 8.82
N VAL A 175 -16.46 -4.45 9.51
CA VAL A 175 -17.14 -3.25 8.97
C VAL A 175 -16.52 -1.98 9.57
N ARG A 176 -15.20 -1.87 9.54
CA ARG A 176 -14.42 -0.72 10.02
C ARG A 176 -13.17 -0.53 9.17
N LEU A 177 -12.60 0.68 9.17
CA LEU A 177 -11.44 1.04 8.34
C LEU A 177 -10.09 0.67 8.98
N SER A 178 -10.03 0.55 10.29
CA SER A 178 -8.82 0.21 11.06
C SER A 178 -7.62 1.09 10.73
N ASP A 179 -7.86 2.39 10.64
CA ASP A 179 -6.84 3.40 10.37
C ASP A 179 -6.14 3.20 9.00
N PHE A 180 -6.88 2.73 7.99
CA PHE A 180 -6.38 2.52 6.63
C PHE A 180 -6.89 3.62 5.70
N MET A 181 -5.98 4.37 5.08
CA MET A 181 -6.23 5.38 4.04
C MET A 181 -7.36 6.37 4.40
N LEU A 182 -7.35 6.87 5.66
CA LEU A 182 -8.48 7.66 6.20
C LEU A 182 -8.76 8.96 5.44
N TRP A 183 -7.74 9.59 4.88
CA TRP A 183 -7.88 10.79 4.06
C TRP A 183 -8.40 10.46 2.67
N GLN A 184 -7.77 9.48 2.03
CA GLN A 184 -7.96 9.17 0.62
C GLN A 184 -9.31 8.55 0.28
N ILE A 185 -9.98 7.93 1.27
CA ILE A 185 -11.22 7.17 1.02
C ILE A 185 -12.51 7.97 1.17
N SER A 186 -12.43 9.31 1.26
CA SER A 186 -13.60 10.18 1.43
C SER A 186 -14.65 10.01 0.34
N ASN A 187 -14.23 9.74 -0.91
CA ASN A 187 -15.11 9.53 -2.06
C ASN A 187 -15.08 8.09 -2.59
N THR A 188 -14.44 7.18 -1.88
CA THR A 188 -14.24 5.78 -2.28
C THR A 188 -15.51 4.95 -2.08
N VAL A 189 -15.84 4.09 -3.03
CA VAL A 189 -16.89 3.08 -2.86
C VAL A 189 -16.41 1.99 -1.93
N LEU A 190 -17.15 1.75 -0.83
CA LEU A 190 -16.77 0.76 0.18
C LEU A 190 -17.53 -0.55 -0.06
N TYR A 191 -16.80 -1.65 -0.13
CA TYR A 191 -17.37 -3.00 -0.26
C TYR A 191 -16.88 -3.92 0.85
N PHE A 192 -17.79 -4.41 1.67
CA PHE A 192 -17.50 -5.33 2.79
C PHE A 192 -18.02 -6.73 2.46
N THR A 193 -17.20 -7.76 2.72
CA THR A 193 -17.59 -9.16 2.51
C THR A 193 -17.20 -10.05 3.68
N ASN A 194 -18.00 -11.07 3.97
CA ASN A 194 -17.74 -12.04 5.03
C ASN A 194 -16.67 -13.08 4.68
N VAL A 195 -16.27 -13.16 3.39
CA VAL A 195 -15.28 -14.11 2.91
C VAL A 195 -13.94 -13.83 3.55
N LEU A 196 -13.26 -14.85 4.09
CA LEU A 196 -11.91 -14.73 4.63
C LEU A 196 -10.91 -14.50 3.50
N TRP A 197 -9.88 -13.67 3.74
CA TRP A 197 -8.93 -13.32 2.67
C TRP A 197 -8.32 -14.53 1.94
N PRO A 198 -7.85 -15.60 2.60
CA PRO A 198 -7.34 -16.77 1.90
C PRO A 198 -8.36 -17.51 1.03
N GLU A 199 -9.66 -17.32 1.29
CA GLU A 199 -10.77 -17.92 0.55
C GLU A 199 -11.34 -16.98 -0.53
N PHE A 200 -10.80 -15.76 -0.67
CA PHE A 200 -11.24 -14.77 -1.65
C PHE A 200 -11.04 -15.28 -3.08
N SER A 201 -12.06 -15.17 -3.91
CA SER A 201 -12.07 -15.69 -5.29
C SER A 201 -12.26 -14.59 -6.31
N ILE A 202 -12.02 -14.90 -7.58
CA ILE A 202 -12.30 -14.00 -8.70
C ILE A 202 -13.78 -13.55 -8.70
N TRP A 203 -14.70 -14.43 -8.31
CA TRP A 203 -16.14 -14.07 -8.22
C TRP A 203 -16.41 -13.02 -7.16
N ASN A 204 -15.66 -13.04 -6.05
CA ASN A 204 -15.77 -12.02 -5.02
C ASN A 204 -15.22 -10.67 -5.51
N LEU A 205 -14.13 -10.70 -6.29
CA LEU A 205 -13.59 -9.49 -6.92
C LEU A 205 -14.56 -8.91 -7.94
N LEU A 206 -15.11 -9.74 -8.82
CA LEU A 206 -16.12 -9.30 -9.82
C LEU A 206 -17.37 -8.74 -9.15
N ALA A 207 -17.85 -9.34 -8.06
CA ALA A 207 -18.97 -8.81 -7.29
C ALA A 207 -18.67 -7.41 -6.71
N ALA A 208 -17.45 -7.20 -6.22
CA ALA A 208 -17.00 -5.89 -5.73
C ALA A 208 -16.91 -4.86 -6.86
N ILE A 209 -16.41 -5.25 -8.05
CA ILE A 209 -16.34 -4.39 -9.24
C ILE A 209 -17.76 -4.02 -9.73
N ILE A 210 -18.69 -4.96 -9.78
CA ILE A 210 -20.08 -4.69 -10.15
C ILE A 210 -20.74 -3.74 -9.13
N HIS A 211 -20.42 -3.92 -7.84
CA HIS A 211 -20.89 -3.00 -6.79
C HIS A 211 -20.34 -1.59 -7.03
N PHE A 212 -19.05 -1.47 -7.33
CA PHE A 212 -18.40 -0.20 -7.67
C PHE A 212 -19.10 0.47 -8.87
N GLN A 213 -19.28 -0.24 -9.98
CA GLN A 213 -19.92 0.30 -11.20
C GLN A 213 -21.34 0.85 -10.96
N ARG A 214 -22.05 0.32 -9.96
CA ARG A 214 -23.40 0.77 -9.60
C ARG A 214 -23.44 1.97 -8.67
N HIS A 215 -22.35 2.24 -7.95
CA HIS A 215 -22.29 3.24 -6.88
C HIS A 215 -21.16 4.24 -7.07
N SER A 216 -20.38 4.16 -8.16
CA SER A 216 -19.28 5.10 -8.40
C SER A 216 -19.82 6.53 -8.49
N PRO A 217 -19.18 7.48 -7.79
CA PRO A 217 -19.50 8.88 -7.93
C PRO A 217 -19.17 9.38 -9.35
N PRO A 218 -19.73 10.51 -9.79
CA PRO A 218 -19.28 11.15 -11.01
C PRO A 218 -17.79 11.48 -10.92
N ILE A 219 -17.11 11.36 -12.06
CA ILE A 219 -15.68 11.70 -12.15
C ILE A 219 -15.54 13.20 -11.86
N ILE A 220 -14.73 13.51 -10.86
CA ILE A 220 -14.36 14.90 -10.54
C ILE A 220 -13.06 15.18 -11.30
N GLU A 221 -13.05 16.24 -12.09
CA GLU A 221 -11.83 16.68 -12.78
C GLU A 221 -10.76 17.07 -11.74
N GLU A 222 -9.57 16.49 -11.88
CA GLU A 222 -8.43 16.85 -11.04
C GLU A 222 -8.02 18.28 -11.34
N LYS A 223 -7.73 19.05 -10.27
CA LYS A 223 -7.18 20.39 -10.42
C LYS A 223 -5.71 20.30 -10.84
N GLU A 224 -5.33 21.07 -11.86
CA GLU A 224 -3.93 21.21 -12.25
C GLU A 224 -3.13 21.89 -11.12
N ASN A 225 -1.94 21.39 -10.89
CA ASN A 225 -1.01 21.99 -9.94
C ASN A 225 -0.34 23.25 -10.51
N SER A 226 -0.04 24.20 -9.64
CA SER A 226 0.89 25.27 -9.99
C SER A 226 2.31 24.69 -10.19
N PRO A 227 3.17 25.32 -11.03
CA PRO A 227 4.56 24.89 -11.21
C PRO A 227 5.36 24.84 -9.89
N VAL A 228 4.99 25.63 -8.90
CA VAL A 228 5.60 25.66 -7.56
C VAL A 228 5.27 24.37 -6.82
N ILE A 229 4.00 23.98 -6.81
CA ILE A 229 3.53 22.74 -6.18
C ILE A 229 4.16 21.52 -6.86
N GLU A 230 4.21 21.47 -8.19
CA GLU A 230 4.84 20.37 -8.93
C GLU A 230 6.33 20.19 -8.57
N LYS A 231 7.06 21.30 -8.48
CA LYS A 231 8.47 21.29 -8.08
C LYS A 231 8.65 20.77 -6.65
N PHE A 232 7.79 21.18 -5.73
CA PHE A 232 7.81 20.72 -4.34
C PHE A 232 7.53 19.23 -4.25
N LEU A 233 6.47 18.72 -4.89
CA LEU A 233 6.11 17.31 -4.90
C LEU A 233 7.20 16.44 -5.54
N LYS A 234 7.78 16.88 -6.65
CA LYS A 234 8.91 16.22 -7.28
C LYS A 234 10.11 16.10 -6.33
N LYS A 235 10.40 17.15 -5.57
CA LYS A 235 11.48 17.12 -4.57
C LYS A 235 11.18 16.10 -3.46
N LEU A 236 9.93 15.97 -3.00
CA LEU A 236 9.54 14.94 -2.05
C LEU A 236 9.77 13.54 -2.61
N GLU A 237 9.36 13.29 -3.84
CA GLU A 237 9.59 12.03 -4.52
C GLU A 237 11.08 11.72 -4.67
N ASP A 238 11.88 12.67 -5.15
CA ASP A 238 13.33 12.52 -5.32
C ASP A 238 14.01 12.23 -3.98
N THR A 239 13.59 12.90 -2.90
CA THR A 239 14.09 12.67 -1.55
C THR A 239 13.79 11.23 -1.08
N LYS A 240 12.60 10.71 -1.35
CA LYS A 240 12.22 9.33 -1.06
C LYS A 240 13.16 8.35 -1.78
N TRP A 241 13.38 8.54 -3.09
CA TRP A 241 14.27 7.66 -3.86
C TRP A 241 15.72 7.71 -3.37
N GLN A 242 16.24 8.88 -3.05
CA GLN A 242 17.59 9.03 -2.48
C GLN A 242 17.73 8.34 -1.11
N GLN A 243 16.67 8.36 -0.28
CA GLN A 243 16.68 7.64 1.00
C GLN A 243 16.75 6.13 0.78
N LEU A 244 16.00 5.57 -0.18
CA LEU A 244 16.06 4.15 -0.51
C LEU A 244 17.44 3.73 -1.04
N GLU A 245 18.07 4.55 -1.89
CA GLU A 245 19.44 4.32 -2.38
C GLU A 245 20.46 4.30 -1.24
N LYS A 246 20.33 5.22 -0.27
CA LYS A 246 21.21 5.25 0.91
C LYS A 246 21.03 4.00 1.78
N ILE A 247 19.81 3.50 1.98
CA ILE A 247 19.53 2.27 2.73
C ILE A 247 20.21 1.06 2.07
N VAL A 248 20.24 1.00 0.74
CA VAL A 248 20.88 -0.10 0.00
C VAL A 248 22.41 -0.02 0.01
N ALA A 249 22.96 1.20 0.13
CA ALA A 249 24.41 1.44 0.11
C ALA A 249 25.10 1.23 1.48
N CYS A 250 24.34 1.19 2.59
CA CYS A 250 24.83 0.93 3.95
C CYS A 250 24.82 -0.56 4.29
#